data_075c8b027065144fb4e7195fa04bc11d
#
_entry.id   075c8b027065144fb4e7195fa04bc11d
#
_cell.length_a   1.000
_cell.length_b   1.000
_cell.length_c   1.000
_cell.angle_alpha   90.00
_cell.angle_beta   90.00
_cell.angle_gamma   90.00
#
_symmetry.space_group_name_H-M   'P 1'
#
loop_
_entity.id
_entity.type
_entity.pdbx_description
1 polymer ?
#
loop_
_entity_poly.entity_id
_entity_poly.type
_entity_poly.pdbx_seq_one_letter_code
_entity_poly.pdbx_strand_id
1 'polypeptide(L)'
;MNTVSISIIVPVYQAAAYLEACLESIRQQTFTDFEVWLIDDGSPDNSGSICDAFATQDPRFRVVHQPNGGVSSARNKGLEQAKGEWICFVDSDDTIGKDYLSTLYAAVQGEPDQLIIQGFQTIYPQRKEIRSFETHRYDASEIHRTFEELRINRCGFPFGKLYNRQIIQQHQLRFDEQIHYAEDVMFMLGYLCHVSAIQTVAGCEYQYYVRNNASLSQRIFTYESEHACYRTYLARMQTLRERFHLTEAALKNPYNVISEYLIRRAVGSLYQASTRKPRRERLSILRSISPAEIRFLQQYYRDCNWFHKVTVFLLSKHYYYLCDLLNQGIVAGRACKQQLLKR
;
A
#
# COMPACT_ATOMS: atom_id res chain seq x y z
N MET A 1 23.29 -25.58 0.43
CA MET A 1 23.50 -24.11 0.37
C MET A 1 22.79 -23.55 1.58
N ASN A 2 23.50 -22.81 2.46
CA ASN A 2 22.82 -22.18 3.58
C ASN A 2 21.84 -21.15 3.00
N THR A 3 20.55 -21.39 3.17
CA THR A 3 19.50 -20.43 2.83
C THR A 3 19.50 -19.36 3.91
N VAL A 4 19.63 -18.10 3.50
CA VAL A 4 19.50 -16.95 4.41
C VAL A 4 18.08 -16.93 4.97
N SER A 5 17.90 -16.56 6.24
CA SER A 5 16.58 -16.54 6.87
C SER A 5 15.69 -15.41 6.34
N ILE A 6 16.22 -14.19 6.21
CA ILE A 6 15.43 -13.01 5.82
C ILE A 6 16.10 -12.29 4.64
N SER A 7 15.34 -11.98 3.59
CA SER A 7 15.71 -10.97 2.59
C SER A 7 14.98 -9.67 2.88
N ILE A 8 15.74 -8.61 3.10
CA ILE A 8 15.22 -7.25 3.26
C ILE A 8 15.26 -6.58 1.88
N ILE A 9 14.13 -6.04 1.44
CA ILE A 9 14.00 -5.32 0.16
C ILE A 9 13.80 -3.84 0.47
N VAL A 10 14.70 -3.01 -0.03
CA VAL A 10 14.67 -1.55 0.14
C VAL A 10 14.55 -0.90 -1.25
N PRO A 11 13.35 -0.44 -1.65
CA PRO A 11 13.20 0.37 -2.86
C PRO A 11 13.77 1.76 -2.61
N VAL A 12 14.62 2.24 -3.52
CA VAL A 12 15.34 3.51 -3.36
C VAL A 12 15.05 4.41 -4.57
N TYR A 13 14.53 5.61 -4.31
CA TYR A 13 14.38 6.66 -5.32
C TYR A 13 14.37 8.04 -4.66
N GLN A 14 15.34 8.90 -5.01
CA GLN A 14 15.49 10.26 -4.47
C GLN A 14 15.47 10.29 -2.92
N ALA A 15 16.21 9.39 -2.29
CA ALA A 15 16.22 9.20 -0.84
C ALA A 15 17.54 9.64 -0.17
N ALA A 16 18.48 10.29 -0.89
CA ALA A 16 19.82 10.58 -0.39
C ALA A 16 19.86 11.26 0.99
N ALA A 17 18.86 12.09 1.31
CA ALA A 17 18.78 12.79 2.59
C ALA A 17 18.49 11.88 3.80
N TYR A 18 18.00 10.66 3.58
CA TYR A 18 17.48 9.77 4.63
C TYR A 18 18.10 8.37 4.58
N LEU A 19 18.61 7.99 3.41
CA LEU A 19 19.02 6.63 3.09
C LEU A 19 20.12 6.11 4.01
N GLU A 20 21.11 6.92 4.37
CA GLU A 20 22.19 6.51 5.28
C GLU A 20 21.63 6.08 6.65
N ALA A 21 20.71 6.85 7.22
CA ALA A 21 20.08 6.51 8.49
C ALA A 21 19.26 5.21 8.41
N CYS A 22 18.54 5.02 7.31
CA CYS A 22 17.81 3.80 7.01
C CYS A 22 18.75 2.59 7.00
N LEU A 23 19.77 2.63 6.15
CA LEU A 23 20.70 1.51 5.94
C LEU A 23 21.53 1.21 7.19
N GLU A 24 21.92 2.24 7.95
CA GLU A 24 22.60 2.06 9.22
C GLU A 24 21.70 1.35 10.24
N SER A 25 20.41 1.67 10.30
CA SER A 25 19.46 1.01 11.19
C SER A 25 19.28 -0.48 10.84
N ILE A 26 19.40 -0.84 9.56
CA ILE A 26 19.38 -2.22 9.08
C ILE A 26 20.72 -2.91 9.44
N ARG A 27 21.85 -2.25 9.24
CA ARG A 27 23.19 -2.79 9.53
C ARG A 27 23.34 -3.20 11.00
N GLN A 28 22.73 -2.42 11.91
CA GLN A 28 22.81 -2.59 13.36
C GLN A 28 21.83 -3.61 13.95
N GLN A 29 21.12 -4.39 13.13
CA GLN A 29 20.20 -5.39 13.64
C GLN A 29 20.93 -6.46 14.47
N THR A 30 20.33 -6.84 15.61
CA THR A 30 20.82 -7.93 16.48
C THR A 30 20.66 -9.30 15.82
N PHE A 31 19.66 -9.49 15.00
CA PHE A 31 19.52 -10.66 14.14
C PHE A 31 20.47 -10.52 12.94
N THR A 32 21.32 -11.52 12.65
CA THR A 32 22.41 -11.38 11.68
C THR A 32 22.25 -12.21 10.40
N ASP A 33 21.35 -13.21 10.39
CA ASP A 33 21.11 -14.09 9.24
C ASP A 33 20.13 -13.47 8.25
N PHE A 34 20.56 -12.40 7.59
CA PHE A 34 19.79 -11.70 6.57
C PHE A 34 20.67 -11.22 5.42
N GLU A 35 20.04 -10.98 4.27
CA GLU A 35 20.59 -10.20 3.15
C GLU A 35 19.72 -8.97 2.89
N VAL A 36 20.31 -7.94 2.26
CA VAL A 36 19.63 -6.69 1.89
C VAL A 36 19.74 -6.47 0.40
N TRP A 37 18.62 -6.24 -0.26
CA TRP A 37 18.54 -5.86 -1.66
C TRP A 37 18.13 -4.39 -1.76
N LEU A 38 19.10 -3.54 -2.10
CA LEU A 38 18.92 -2.14 -2.39
C LEU A 38 18.57 -2.01 -3.87
N ILE A 39 17.36 -1.60 -4.18
CA ILE A 39 16.90 -1.45 -5.57
C ILE A 39 16.82 0.05 -5.88
N ASP A 40 17.89 0.57 -6.46
CA ASP A 40 17.93 1.95 -6.93
C ASP A 40 17.15 2.08 -8.24
N ASP A 41 16.00 2.72 -8.16
CA ASP A 41 15.04 2.90 -9.25
C ASP A 41 15.39 4.13 -10.10
N GLY A 42 16.66 4.25 -10.49
CA GLY A 42 17.17 5.33 -11.34
C GLY A 42 17.15 6.68 -10.63
N SER A 43 17.65 6.73 -9.41
CA SER A 43 17.72 7.97 -8.63
C SER A 43 18.59 9.02 -9.31
N PRO A 44 18.10 10.27 -9.51
CA PRO A 44 18.90 11.35 -10.07
C PRO A 44 19.81 12.06 -9.06
N ASP A 45 19.65 11.73 -7.76
CA ASP A 45 20.48 12.25 -6.66
C ASP A 45 21.57 11.24 -6.25
N ASN A 46 22.25 11.47 -5.12
CA ASN A 46 23.34 10.62 -4.65
C ASN A 46 22.88 9.26 -4.06
N SER A 47 21.60 8.90 -4.13
CA SER A 47 21.08 7.65 -3.52
C SER A 47 21.80 6.41 -4.05
N GLY A 48 22.03 6.31 -5.36
CA GLY A 48 22.77 5.19 -5.96
C GLY A 48 24.17 5.04 -5.41
N SER A 49 24.93 6.14 -5.29
CA SER A 49 26.29 6.11 -4.71
C SER A 49 26.30 5.72 -3.23
N ILE A 50 25.28 6.09 -2.47
CA ILE A 50 25.12 5.67 -1.06
C ILE A 50 24.88 4.15 -1.01
N CYS A 51 24.02 3.60 -1.87
CA CYS A 51 23.81 2.17 -1.98
C CYS A 51 25.11 1.41 -2.24
N ASP A 52 25.90 1.85 -3.21
CA ASP A 52 27.19 1.23 -3.57
C ASP A 52 28.19 1.26 -2.42
N ALA A 53 28.24 2.38 -1.69
CA ALA A 53 29.12 2.51 -0.53
C ALA A 53 28.76 1.50 0.57
N PHE A 54 27.47 1.29 0.87
CA PHE A 54 27.03 0.28 1.84
C PHE A 54 27.34 -1.15 1.37
N ALA A 55 27.08 -1.47 0.11
CA ALA A 55 27.38 -2.79 -0.46
C ALA A 55 28.89 -3.09 -0.45
N THR A 56 29.76 -2.09 -0.57
CA THR A 56 31.21 -2.25 -0.45
C THR A 56 31.66 -2.52 0.98
N GLN A 57 30.97 -1.92 1.98
CA GLN A 57 31.33 -2.02 3.40
C GLN A 57 30.79 -3.27 4.09
N ASP A 58 29.64 -3.78 3.66
CA ASP A 58 28.97 -4.92 4.30
C ASP A 58 28.45 -5.90 3.23
N PRO A 59 28.96 -7.14 3.17
CA PRO A 59 28.61 -8.12 2.16
C PRO A 59 27.14 -8.61 2.21
N ARG A 60 26.41 -8.29 3.27
CA ARG A 60 24.97 -8.55 3.35
C ARG A 60 24.17 -7.65 2.43
N PHE A 61 24.69 -6.47 2.09
CA PHE A 61 24.04 -5.49 1.23
C PHE A 61 24.43 -5.73 -0.24
N ARG A 62 23.44 -5.73 -1.10
CA ARG A 62 23.57 -5.89 -2.56
C ARG A 62 22.75 -4.85 -3.25
N VAL A 63 23.24 -4.33 -4.38
CA VAL A 63 22.61 -3.26 -5.13
C VAL A 63 22.18 -3.76 -6.51
N VAL A 64 21.02 -3.27 -6.94
CA VAL A 64 20.58 -3.36 -8.33
C VAL A 64 20.16 -1.95 -8.75
N HIS A 65 20.81 -1.41 -9.79
CA HIS A 65 20.38 -0.18 -10.44
C HIS A 65 19.49 -0.52 -11.63
N GLN A 66 18.33 0.14 -11.73
CA GLN A 66 17.41 -0.01 -12.85
C GLN A 66 16.91 1.35 -13.36
N PRO A 67 16.46 1.45 -14.61
CA PRO A 67 15.71 2.61 -15.06
C PRO A 67 14.46 2.80 -14.21
N ASN A 68 14.08 4.05 -13.92
CA ASN A 68 12.93 4.35 -13.09
C ASN A 68 11.64 3.68 -13.63
N GLY A 69 11.11 2.74 -12.85
CA GLY A 69 9.88 2.00 -13.11
C GLY A 69 8.82 2.17 -12.01
N GLY A 70 9.14 2.94 -10.97
CA GLY A 70 8.27 3.15 -9.81
C GLY A 70 8.44 2.11 -8.70
N VAL A 71 7.88 2.40 -7.54
CA VAL A 71 8.08 1.61 -6.31
C VAL A 71 7.64 0.14 -6.46
N SER A 72 6.57 -0.13 -7.21
CA SER A 72 6.11 -1.50 -7.52
C SER A 72 7.17 -2.28 -8.29
N SER A 73 7.76 -1.67 -9.34
CA SER A 73 8.83 -2.26 -10.14
C SER A 73 10.06 -2.55 -9.29
N ALA A 74 10.48 -1.59 -8.46
CA ALA A 74 11.62 -1.78 -7.56
C ALA A 74 11.37 -2.91 -6.55
N ARG A 75 10.20 -2.97 -5.90
CA ARG A 75 9.85 -4.06 -4.98
C ARG A 75 9.80 -5.41 -5.70
N ASN A 76 9.24 -5.48 -6.91
CA ASN A 76 9.22 -6.70 -7.72
C ASN A 76 10.64 -7.16 -8.07
N LYS A 77 11.52 -6.22 -8.43
CA LYS A 77 12.93 -6.53 -8.70
C LYS A 77 13.61 -7.12 -7.48
N GLY A 78 13.35 -6.57 -6.29
CA GLY A 78 13.83 -7.14 -5.04
C GLY A 78 13.31 -8.55 -4.78
N LEU A 79 12.02 -8.80 -5.02
CA LEU A 79 11.43 -10.15 -4.91
C LEU A 79 12.07 -11.18 -5.84
N GLU A 80 12.52 -10.77 -7.03
CA GLU A 80 13.23 -11.64 -7.97
C GLU A 80 14.63 -12.04 -7.47
N GLN A 81 15.31 -11.15 -6.78
CA GLN A 81 16.65 -11.35 -6.28
C GLN A 81 16.70 -12.10 -4.94
N ALA A 82 15.64 -11.97 -4.14
CA ALA A 82 15.56 -12.48 -2.78
C ALA A 82 15.76 -14.00 -2.68
N LYS A 83 16.63 -14.42 -1.75
CA LYS A 83 16.95 -15.84 -1.46
C LYS A 83 16.51 -16.26 -0.06
N GLY A 84 16.24 -15.33 0.83
CA GLY A 84 15.77 -15.59 2.17
C GLY A 84 14.45 -16.35 2.20
N GLU A 85 14.24 -17.13 3.23
CA GLU A 85 12.98 -17.83 3.45
C GLU A 85 11.82 -16.82 3.65
N TRP A 86 12.13 -15.73 4.33
CA TRP A 86 11.18 -14.66 4.63
C TRP A 86 11.58 -13.36 3.93
N ILE A 87 10.57 -12.62 3.48
CA ILE A 87 10.72 -11.30 2.86
C ILE A 87 10.28 -10.23 3.84
N CYS A 88 11.12 -9.22 4.00
CA CYS A 88 10.84 -8.01 4.76
C CYS A 88 11.01 -6.78 3.84
N PHE A 89 10.09 -5.83 3.90
CA PHE A 89 10.23 -4.55 3.19
C PHE A 89 10.58 -3.45 4.19
N VAL A 90 11.50 -2.57 3.78
CA VAL A 90 11.84 -1.35 4.51
C VAL A 90 11.88 -0.20 3.50
N ASP A 91 11.13 0.86 3.75
CA ASP A 91 11.14 2.03 2.87
C ASP A 91 12.40 2.87 3.13
N SER A 92 13.03 3.39 2.09
CA SER A 92 14.36 4.02 2.13
C SER A 92 14.44 5.32 2.93
N ASP A 93 13.32 5.86 3.35
CA ASP A 93 13.21 7.07 4.15
C ASP A 93 12.75 6.81 5.60
N ASP A 94 12.67 5.53 6.01
CA ASP A 94 12.28 5.07 7.34
C ASP A 94 13.47 4.45 8.09
N THR A 95 13.28 4.12 9.38
CA THR A 95 14.28 3.42 10.20
C THR A 95 13.65 2.30 11.01
N ILE A 96 14.48 1.33 11.43
CA ILE A 96 14.06 0.21 12.29
C ILE A 96 14.87 0.14 13.56
N GLY A 97 14.23 -0.23 14.67
CA GLY A 97 14.91 -0.50 15.95
C GLY A 97 15.83 -1.73 15.85
N LYS A 98 16.85 -1.79 16.66
CA LYS A 98 17.90 -2.83 16.61
C LYS A 98 17.38 -4.27 16.75
N ASP A 99 16.24 -4.46 17.39
CA ASP A 99 15.65 -5.77 17.65
C ASP A 99 14.45 -6.08 16.73
N TYR A 100 14.22 -5.26 15.70
CA TYR A 100 13.09 -5.40 14.79
C TYR A 100 13.03 -6.76 14.09
N LEU A 101 14.14 -7.19 13.48
CA LEU A 101 14.20 -8.47 12.80
C LEU A 101 14.15 -9.65 13.78
N SER A 102 14.85 -9.58 14.92
CA SER A 102 14.84 -10.66 15.90
C SER A 102 13.45 -10.85 16.51
N THR A 103 12.72 -9.77 16.76
CA THR A 103 11.35 -9.80 17.28
C THR A 103 10.38 -10.43 16.28
N LEU A 104 10.47 -10.05 15.00
CA LEU A 104 9.64 -10.64 13.95
C LEU A 104 10.00 -12.13 13.71
N TYR A 105 11.29 -12.45 13.66
CA TYR A 105 11.74 -13.80 13.37
C TYR A 105 11.45 -14.78 14.50
N ALA A 106 11.50 -14.34 15.76
CA ALA A 106 11.11 -15.15 16.91
C ALA A 106 9.66 -15.67 16.86
N ALA A 107 8.81 -15.02 16.06
CA ALA A 107 7.43 -15.43 15.85
C ALA A 107 7.26 -16.46 14.71
N VAL A 108 8.35 -16.82 14.02
CA VAL A 108 8.37 -17.88 13.01
C VAL A 108 8.33 -19.23 13.73
N GLN A 109 7.17 -19.88 13.74
CA GLN A 109 6.97 -21.15 14.46
C GLN A 109 6.95 -22.38 13.52
N GLY A 110 7.79 -22.36 12.48
CA GLY A 110 7.93 -23.49 11.55
C GLY A 110 6.80 -23.67 10.53
N GLU A 111 5.73 -22.89 10.63
CA GLU A 111 4.58 -22.91 9.70
C GLU A 111 4.82 -21.90 8.58
N PRO A 112 5.01 -22.34 7.30
CA PRO A 112 5.35 -21.42 6.22
C PRO A 112 4.17 -20.55 5.77
N ASP A 113 2.93 -21.01 5.93
CA ASP A 113 1.73 -20.39 5.39
C ASP A 113 1.08 -19.36 6.35
N GLN A 114 1.91 -18.48 6.88
CA GLN A 114 1.47 -17.41 7.79
C GLN A 114 1.94 -16.03 7.33
N LEU A 115 1.26 -14.98 7.81
CA LEU A 115 1.71 -13.61 7.81
C LEU A 115 2.12 -13.23 9.23
N ILE A 116 3.37 -12.77 9.42
CA ILE A 116 3.79 -12.20 10.69
C ILE A 116 3.68 -10.68 10.60
N ILE A 117 3.09 -10.05 11.60
CA ILE A 117 2.87 -8.60 11.62
C ILE A 117 3.20 -8.00 12.99
N GLN A 118 4.00 -6.94 12.99
CA GLN A 118 4.31 -6.11 14.13
C GLN A 118 3.72 -4.71 13.96
N GLY A 119 3.52 -4.01 15.06
CA GLY A 119 3.16 -2.60 15.07
C GLY A 119 4.29 -1.70 14.58
N PHE A 120 4.00 -0.40 14.52
CA PHE A 120 4.94 0.62 14.07
C PHE A 120 4.65 1.96 14.73
N GLN A 121 5.62 2.85 14.63
CA GLN A 121 5.54 4.22 15.12
C GLN A 121 5.42 5.16 13.91
N THR A 122 4.42 6.02 13.90
CA THR A 122 4.33 7.11 12.94
C THR A 122 4.95 8.36 13.56
N ILE A 123 6.02 8.84 12.96
CA ILE A 123 6.80 10.00 13.45
C ILE A 123 6.41 11.23 12.63
N TYR A 124 5.71 12.15 13.25
CA TYR A 124 5.42 13.47 12.73
C TYR A 124 6.43 14.50 13.27
N PRO A 125 6.59 15.67 12.66
CA PRO A 125 7.53 16.69 13.16
C PRO A 125 7.35 17.10 14.63
N GLN A 126 6.12 17.00 15.16
CA GLN A 126 5.78 17.48 16.50
C GLN A 126 5.08 16.43 17.38
N ARG A 127 4.81 15.24 16.86
CA ARG A 127 4.12 14.18 17.60
C ARG A 127 4.52 12.81 17.08
N LYS A 128 4.24 11.81 17.91
CA LYS A 128 4.43 10.41 17.59
C LYS A 128 3.13 9.65 17.85
N GLU A 129 2.75 8.80 16.92
CA GLU A 129 1.61 7.89 17.08
C GLU A 129 2.15 6.46 17.08
N ILE A 130 1.64 5.62 17.99
CA ILE A 130 2.05 4.23 18.09
C ILE A 130 0.87 3.34 17.72
N ARG A 131 1.12 2.43 16.81
CA ARG A 131 0.26 1.30 16.53
C ARG A 131 0.96 0.04 17.03
N SER A 132 0.42 -0.60 18.03
CA SER A 132 0.96 -1.84 18.59
C SER A 132 -0.09 -2.95 18.54
N PHE A 133 0.39 -4.17 18.60
CA PHE A 133 -0.44 -5.37 18.72
C PHE A 133 -0.01 -6.12 19.99
N GLU A 134 -0.91 -6.93 20.50
CA GLU A 134 -0.55 -8.01 21.43
C GLU A 134 -0.04 -9.20 20.62
N THR A 135 0.84 -10.01 21.23
CA THR A 135 1.28 -11.25 20.58
C THR A 135 0.13 -12.25 20.60
N HIS A 136 -0.39 -12.57 19.42
CA HIS A 136 -1.49 -13.52 19.27
C HIS A 136 -1.42 -14.20 17.91
N ARG A 137 -1.75 -15.50 17.88
CA ARG A 137 -1.87 -16.27 16.63
C ARG A 137 -3.35 -16.44 16.30
N TYR A 138 -3.73 -15.88 15.18
CA TYR A 138 -5.04 -16.08 14.55
C TYR A 138 -4.90 -17.22 13.54
N ASP A 139 -5.39 -18.40 13.85
CA ASP A 139 -5.44 -19.52 12.91
C ASP A 139 -6.55 -19.34 11.86
N ALA A 140 -6.72 -20.32 10.96
CA ALA A 140 -7.69 -20.23 9.86
C ALA A 140 -9.13 -19.96 10.34
N SER A 141 -9.50 -20.43 11.53
CA SER A 141 -10.85 -20.23 12.10
C SER A 141 -11.02 -18.83 12.70
N GLU A 142 -9.93 -18.17 13.09
CA GLU A 142 -9.91 -16.88 13.74
C GLU A 142 -9.49 -15.71 12.82
N ILE A 143 -8.97 -15.96 11.61
CA ILE A 143 -8.52 -14.88 10.69
C ILE A 143 -9.63 -13.83 10.47
N HIS A 144 -10.91 -14.20 10.46
CA HIS A 144 -12.01 -13.25 10.34
C HIS A 144 -11.95 -12.14 11.40
N ARG A 145 -11.50 -12.44 12.63
CA ARG A 145 -11.35 -11.47 13.72
C ARG A 145 -10.33 -10.38 13.41
N THR A 146 -9.30 -10.68 12.60
CA THR A 146 -8.30 -9.67 12.22
C THR A 146 -8.89 -8.54 11.38
N PHE A 147 -9.96 -8.79 10.64
CA PHE A 147 -10.69 -7.76 9.89
C PHE A 147 -11.52 -6.85 10.82
N GLU A 148 -12.07 -7.40 11.90
CA GLU A 148 -12.88 -6.67 12.88
C GLU A 148 -12.00 -5.91 13.88
N GLU A 149 -11.06 -6.61 14.50
CA GLU A 149 -10.26 -6.12 15.63
C GLU A 149 -9.07 -5.27 15.14
N LEU A 150 -8.33 -5.78 14.15
CA LEU A 150 -7.10 -5.15 13.67
C LEU A 150 -7.32 -4.26 12.44
N ARG A 151 -8.48 -4.37 11.78
CA ARG A 151 -8.74 -3.74 10.48
C ARG A 151 -7.61 -4.04 9.49
N ILE A 152 -7.24 -5.34 9.38
CA ILE A 152 -6.08 -5.81 8.62
C ILE A 152 -6.08 -5.30 7.18
N ASN A 153 -7.25 -5.19 6.55
CA ASN A 153 -7.42 -4.63 5.21
C ASN A 153 -7.02 -3.14 5.07
N ARG A 154 -6.72 -2.46 6.17
CA ARG A 154 -6.15 -1.10 6.21
C ARG A 154 -4.69 -1.09 6.65
N CYS A 155 -4.11 -2.25 6.95
CA CYS A 155 -2.72 -2.41 7.34
C CYS A 155 -1.84 -2.73 6.13
N GLY A 156 -2.12 -2.10 4.98
CA GLY A 156 -1.50 -2.42 3.70
C GLY A 156 -0.02 -2.10 3.61
N PHE A 157 0.53 -1.25 4.47
CA PHE A 157 1.97 -0.95 4.46
C PHE A 157 2.78 -2.22 4.27
N PRO A 158 3.78 -2.25 3.37
CA PRO A 158 4.57 -3.45 3.13
C PRO A 158 5.49 -3.78 4.29
N PHE A 159 5.90 -2.76 5.05
CA PHE A 159 6.74 -2.87 6.24
C PHE A 159 5.98 -3.43 7.47
N GLY A 160 6.72 -3.69 8.54
CA GLY A 160 6.18 -4.26 9.78
C GLY A 160 5.71 -5.71 9.62
N LYS A 161 6.21 -6.43 8.60
CA LYS A 161 5.74 -7.77 8.26
C LYS A 161 6.87 -8.68 7.78
N LEU A 162 6.69 -10.00 8.02
CA LEU A 162 7.42 -11.03 7.29
C LEU A 162 6.43 -11.80 6.40
N TYR A 163 6.82 -11.92 5.14
CA TYR A 163 6.10 -12.67 4.11
C TYR A 163 6.92 -13.92 3.76
N ASN A 164 6.34 -15.09 3.76
CA ASN A 164 7.04 -16.29 3.32
C ASN A 164 7.28 -16.25 1.81
N ARG A 165 8.55 -16.38 1.38
CA ARG A 165 8.95 -16.31 -0.02
C ARG A 165 8.34 -17.41 -0.86
N GLN A 166 8.14 -18.61 -0.31
CA GLN A 166 7.56 -19.75 -1.04
C GLN A 166 6.11 -19.44 -1.47
N ILE A 167 5.30 -18.82 -0.60
CA ILE A 167 3.94 -18.38 -0.94
C ILE A 167 3.99 -17.38 -2.09
N ILE A 168 4.87 -16.37 -2.00
CA ILE A 168 5.02 -15.36 -3.04
C ILE A 168 5.35 -16.00 -4.39
N GLN A 169 6.28 -16.97 -4.40
CA GLN A 169 6.72 -17.66 -5.62
C GLN A 169 5.65 -18.61 -6.18
N GLN A 170 5.06 -19.46 -5.35
CA GLN A 170 4.04 -20.44 -5.77
C GLN A 170 2.81 -19.79 -6.37
N HIS A 171 2.40 -18.65 -5.82
CA HIS A 171 1.22 -17.91 -6.27
C HIS A 171 1.57 -16.72 -7.16
N GLN A 172 2.83 -16.59 -7.58
CA GLN A 172 3.32 -15.54 -8.48
C GLN A 172 2.89 -14.13 -8.04
N LEU A 173 2.90 -13.90 -6.71
CA LEU A 173 2.47 -12.61 -6.15
C LEU A 173 3.47 -11.52 -6.52
N ARG A 174 2.94 -10.41 -7.03
CA ARG A 174 3.68 -9.22 -7.46
C ARG A 174 2.93 -7.96 -7.08
N PHE A 175 3.66 -6.88 -6.90
CA PHE A 175 3.09 -5.55 -6.90
C PHE A 175 2.64 -5.23 -8.32
N ASP A 176 1.40 -4.80 -8.49
CA ASP A 176 0.86 -4.44 -9.81
C ASP A 176 1.43 -3.07 -10.22
N GLU A 177 2.24 -3.03 -11.28
CA GLU A 177 2.90 -1.82 -11.75
C GLU A 177 1.94 -0.84 -12.43
N GLN A 178 0.70 -1.25 -12.74
CA GLN A 178 -0.34 -0.39 -13.25
C GLN A 178 -1.15 0.31 -12.14
N ILE A 179 -1.04 -0.19 -10.90
CA ILE A 179 -1.68 0.37 -9.71
C ILE A 179 -0.68 1.27 -8.99
N HIS A 180 -0.91 2.59 -9.03
CA HIS A 180 -0.03 3.57 -8.41
C HIS A 180 -0.54 4.09 -7.05
N TYR A 181 -1.67 3.60 -6.58
CA TYR A 181 -2.25 3.92 -5.29
C TYR A 181 -2.65 2.64 -4.57
N ALA A 182 -2.22 2.48 -3.31
CA ALA A 182 -2.50 1.31 -2.47
C ALA A 182 -2.07 -0.04 -3.11
N GLU A 183 -1.01 -0.02 -3.92
CA GLU A 183 -0.37 -1.21 -4.50
C GLU A 183 0.08 -2.18 -3.42
N ASP A 184 0.50 -1.64 -2.27
CA ASP A 184 0.90 -2.34 -1.06
C ASP A 184 -0.27 -3.09 -0.40
N VAL A 185 -1.43 -2.42 -0.29
CA VAL A 185 -2.68 -3.07 0.18
C VAL A 185 -3.04 -4.22 -0.74
N MET A 186 -2.97 -4.02 -2.07
CA MET A 186 -3.31 -5.05 -3.04
C MET A 186 -2.37 -6.26 -2.92
N PHE A 187 -1.07 -6.03 -2.76
CA PHE A 187 -0.09 -7.10 -2.56
C PHE A 187 -0.39 -7.89 -1.26
N MET A 188 -0.57 -7.19 -0.15
CA MET A 188 -0.86 -7.82 1.14
C MET A 188 -2.17 -8.63 1.10
N LEU A 189 -3.26 -8.07 0.56
CA LEU A 189 -4.53 -8.81 0.43
C LEU A 189 -4.38 -10.03 -0.49
N GLY A 190 -3.57 -9.92 -1.55
CA GLY A 190 -3.21 -11.05 -2.39
C GLY A 190 -2.49 -12.15 -1.61
N TYR A 191 -1.53 -11.79 -0.76
CA TYR A 191 -0.83 -12.72 0.10
C TYR A 191 -1.78 -13.38 1.12
N LEU A 192 -2.67 -12.61 1.75
CA LEU A 192 -3.67 -13.13 2.70
C LEU A 192 -4.61 -14.19 2.09
N CYS A 193 -4.81 -14.17 0.77
CA CYS A 193 -5.60 -15.22 0.11
C CYS A 193 -4.95 -16.61 0.20
N HIS A 194 -3.69 -16.73 0.65
CA HIS A 194 -2.92 -17.97 0.60
C HIS A 194 -2.37 -18.41 1.97
N VAL A 195 -2.60 -17.65 3.02
CA VAL A 195 -2.16 -18.01 4.39
C VAL A 195 -3.23 -18.79 5.14
N SER A 196 -2.82 -19.57 6.13
CA SER A 196 -3.68 -20.26 7.09
C SER A 196 -3.64 -19.61 8.48
N ALA A 197 -2.68 -18.72 8.73
CA ALA A 197 -2.57 -18.02 10.01
C ALA A 197 -2.04 -16.58 9.85
N ILE A 198 -2.40 -15.73 10.81
CA ILE A 198 -1.78 -14.42 11.01
C ILE A 198 -1.23 -14.38 12.42
N GLN A 199 0.07 -14.13 12.54
CA GLN A 199 0.75 -13.97 13.82
C GLN A 199 1.01 -12.50 14.07
N THR A 200 0.33 -11.89 15.02
CA THR A 200 0.71 -10.57 15.54
C THR A 200 1.82 -10.70 16.57
N VAL A 201 2.68 -9.69 16.64
CA VAL A 201 3.83 -9.65 17.55
C VAL A 201 3.80 -8.33 18.30
N ALA A 202 4.00 -8.39 19.61
CA ALA A 202 4.16 -7.18 20.42
C ALA A 202 5.42 -6.43 19.99
N GLY A 203 5.37 -5.10 20.10
CA GLY A 203 6.46 -4.21 19.69
C GLY A 203 6.05 -3.25 18.58
N CYS A 204 6.90 -2.28 18.34
CA CYS A 204 6.68 -1.21 17.36
C CYS A 204 8.03 -0.60 16.95
N GLU A 205 8.98 -1.45 16.56
CA GLU A 205 10.35 -1.02 16.25
C GLU A 205 10.46 -0.36 14.88
N TYR A 206 9.49 -0.50 13.98
CA TYR A 206 9.47 0.23 12.71
C TYR A 206 9.07 1.68 12.94
N GLN A 207 9.85 2.64 12.40
CA GLN A 207 9.63 4.08 12.52
C GLN A 207 9.31 4.65 11.13
N TYR A 208 8.03 4.90 10.90
CA TYR A 208 7.50 5.52 9.69
C TYR A 208 7.51 7.04 9.82
N TYR A 209 8.28 7.74 9.00
CA TYR A 209 8.41 9.19 9.05
C TYR A 209 7.46 9.89 8.09
N VAL A 210 6.52 10.66 8.63
CA VAL A 210 5.64 11.54 7.83
C VAL A 210 6.40 12.83 7.49
N ARG A 211 6.77 12.95 6.21
CA ARG A 211 7.49 14.10 5.69
C ARG A 211 6.54 15.04 4.95
N ASN A 212 6.82 16.35 4.98
CA ASN A 212 6.02 17.36 4.28
C ASN A 212 6.12 17.32 2.75
N ASN A 213 6.88 16.38 2.20
CA ASN A 213 6.99 16.16 0.76
C ASN A 213 5.68 15.55 0.25
N ALA A 214 5.29 15.90 -0.97
CA ALA A 214 4.08 15.39 -1.61
C ALA A 214 4.12 13.85 -1.70
N SER A 215 3.59 13.18 -0.68
CA SER A 215 3.50 11.72 -0.65
C SER A 215 2.73 11.22 -1.87
N LEU A 216 3.19 10.10 -2.45
CA LEU A 216 2.50 9.43 -3.56
C LEU A 216 1.03 9.14 -3.23
N SER A 217 0.73 8.85 -1.97
CA SER A 217 -0.63 8.58 -1.48
C SER A 217 -1.60 9.76 -1.66
N GLN A 218 -1.10 11.00 -1.77
CA GLN A 218 -1.93 12.19 -2.00
C GLN A 218 -2.18 12.47 -3.50
N ARG A 219 -1.42 11.86 -4.40
CA ARG A 219 -1.58 12.03 -5.84
C ARG A 219 -2.80 11.27 -6.33
N ILE A 220 -3.46 11.82 -7.35
CA ILE A 220 -4.52 11.16 -8.10
C ILE A 220 -3.93 10.77 -9.43
N PHE A 221 -4.09 9.51 -9.78
CA PHE A 221 -3.57 8.92 -11.02
C PHE A 221 -4.65 8.84 -12.10
N THR A 222 -4.33 8.20 -13.22
CA THR A 222 -5.30 8.05 -14.32
C THR A 222 -6.51 7.21 -13.89
N TYR A 223 -7.64 7.37 -14.59
CA TYR A 223 -8.83 6.58 -14.30
C TYR A 223 -8.54 5.08 -14.36
N GLU A 224 -7.76 4.64 -15.32
CA GLU A 224 -7.42 3.24 -15.52
C GLU A 224 -6.70 2.67 -14.29
N SER A 225 -5.70 3.39 -13.77
CA SER A 225 -4.96 2.99 -12.57
C SER A 225 -5.84 2.97 -11.32
N GLU A 226 -6.60 4.06 -11.08
CA GLU A 226 -7.50 4.16 -9.92
C GLU A 226 -8.63 3.11 -9.97
N HIS A 227 -9.17 2.83 -11.15
CA HIS A 227 -10.22 1.84 -11.33
C HIS A 227 -9.67 0.40 -11.26
N ALA A 228 -8.44 0.16 -11.75
CA ALA A 228 -7.76 -1.12 -11.56
C ALA A 228 -7.57 -1.42 -10.08
N CYS A 229 -7.11 -0.43 -9.29
CA CYS A 229 -7.01 -0.55 -7.84
C CYS A 229 -8.36 -0.94 -7.19
N TYR A 230 -9.43 -0.24 -7.54
CA TYR A 230 -10.78 -0.55 -7.04
C TYR A 230 -11.22 -1.98 -7.38
N ARG A 231 -11.06 -2.40 -8.64
CA ARG A 231 -11.45 -3.75 -9.07
C ARG A 231 -10.62 -4.84 -8.40
N THR A 232 -9.30 -4.63 -8.27
CA THR A 232 -8.40 -5.57 -7.61
C THR A 232 -8.77 -5.71 -6.14
N TYR A 233 -9.06 -4.59 -5.45
CA TYR A 233 -9.55 -4.63 -4.07
C TYR A 233 -10.81 -5.48 -3.93
N LEU A 234 -11.82 -5.25 -4.78
CA LEU A 234 -13.07 -6.02 -4.73
C LEU A 234 -12.82 -7.52 -4.94
N ALA A 235 -12.00 -7.88 -5.95
CA ALA A 235 -11.70 -9.28 -6.26
C ALA A 235 -10.98 -9.97 -5.08
N ARG A 236 -9.96 -9.31 -4.49
CA ARG A 236 -9.24 -9.85 -3.33
C ARG A 236 -10.17 -10.02 -2.12
N MET A 237 -10.98 -9.00 -1.83
CA MET A 237 -11.93 -9.06 -0.72
C MET A 237 -13.01 -10.14 -0.92
N GLN A 238 -13.45 -10.38 -2.16
CA GLN A 238 -14.37 -11.48 -2.48
C GLN A 238 -13.72 -12.84 -2.14
N THR A 239 -12.48 -13.07 -2.61
CA THR A 239 -11.73 -14.30 -2.30
C THR A 239 -11.57 -14.50 -0.79
N LEU A 240 -11.19 -13.44 -0.07
CA LEU A 240 -11.00 -13.49 1.39
C LEU A 240 -12.33 -13.76 2.13
N ARG A 241 -13.43 -13.15 1.64
CA ARG A 241 -14.78 -13.39 2.19
C ARG A 241 -15.17 -14.85 2.08
N GLU A 242 -14.97 -15.45 0.92
CA GLU A 242 -15.30 -16.85 0.67
C GLU A 242 -14.41 -17.79 1.49
N ARG A 243 -13.08 -17.49 1.51
CA ARG A 243 -12.10 -18.35 2.19
C ARG A 243 -12.26 -18.34 3.72
N PHE A 244 -12.49 -17.19 4.33
CA PHE A 244 -12.52 -17.02 5.79
C PHE A 244 -13.93 -16.77 6.32
N HIS A 245 -14.97 -17.01 5.51
CA HIS A 245 -16.37 -16.84 5.89
C HIS A 245 -16.66 -15.48 6.55
N LEU A 246 -16.05 -14.40 6.00
CA LEU A 246 -16.19 -13.06 6.56
C LEU A 246 -17.64 -12.62 6.56
N THR A 247 -18.17 -12.29 7.73
CA THR A 247 -19.55 -11.82 7.90
C THR A 247 -19.74 -10.41 7.31
N GLU A 248 -20.98 -10.04 7.04
CA GLU A 248 -21.29 -8.66 6.66
C GLU A 248 -20.93 -7.66 7.76
N ALA A 249 -20.99 -8.07 9.03
CA ALA A 249 -20.58 -7.23 10.14
C ALA A 249 -19.07 -6.95 10.13
N ALA A 250 -18.24 -7.98 9.87
CA ALA A 250 -16.80 -7.85 9.70
C ALA A 250 -16.43 -6.92 8.53
N LEU A 251 -17.25 -6.95 7.46
CA LEU A 251 -17.03 -6.20 6.24
C LEU A 251 -17.70 -4.81 6.22
N LYS A 252 -18.77 -4.60 7.00
CA LYS A 252 -19.63 -3.42 6.90
C LYS A 252 -18.91 -2.08 7.08
N ASN A 253 -17.94 -1.99 7.96
CA ASN A 253 -17.19 -0.75 8.17
C ASN A 253 -15.90 -0.66 7.34
N PRO A 254 -15.02 -1.70 7.29
CA PRO A 254 -13.77 -1.57 6.53
C PRO A 254 -13.95 -1.72 5.02
N TYR A 255 -14.80 -2.65 4.57
CA TYR A 255 -14.97 -2.96 3.15
C TYR A 255 -15.67 -1.83 2.39
N ASN A 256 -16.83 -1.40 2.87
CA ASN A 256 -17.61 -0.35 2.19
C ASN A 256 -16.84 0.98 2.14
N VAL A 257 -16.24 1.40 3.25
CA VAL A 257 -15.48 2.66 3.30
C VAL A 257 -14.32 2.70 2.31
N ILE A 258 -13.57 1.58 2.15
CA ILE A 258 -12.47 1.53 1.18
C ILE A 258 -13.02 1.47 -0.24
N SER A 259 -14.01 0.63 -0.51
CA SER A 259 -14.64 0.52 -1.83
C SER A 259 -15.24 1.85 -2.29
N GLU A 260 -15.96 2.52 -1.40
CA GLU A 260 -16.53 3.85 -1.63
C GLU A 260 -15.43 4.89 -1.93
N TYR A 261 -14.35 4.85 -1.19
CA TYR A 261 -13.21 5.75 -1.39
C TYR A 261 -12.50 5.51 -2.72
N LEU A 262 -12.24 4.24 -3.07
CA LEU A 262 -11.53 3.89 -4.30
C LEU A 262 -12.35 4.22 -5.55
N ILE A 263 -13.65 3.88 -5.59
CA ILE A 263 -14.49 4.23 -6.74
C ILE A 263 -14.65 5.75 -6.87
N ARG A 264 -14.76 6.48 -5.77
CA ARG A 264 -14.77 7.95 -5.80
C ARG A 264 -13.47 8.53 -6.35
N ARG A 265 -12.29 7.96 -5.98
CA ARG A 265 -11.01 8.38 -6.56
C ARG A 265 -11.00 8.16 -8.07
N ALA A 266 -11.41 6.97 -8.53
CA ALA A 266 -11.47 6.63 -9.94
C ALA A 266 -12.36 7.61 -10.73
N VAL A 267 -13.59 7.85 -10.30
CA VAL A 267 -14.48 8.82 -10.96
C VAL A 267 -13.94 10.25 -10.86
N GLY A 268 -13.35 10.61 -9.72
CA GLY A 268 -12.76 11.92 -9.49
C GLY A 268 -11.56 12.23 -10.38
N SER A 269 -10.77 11.22 -10.75
CA SER A 269 -9.60 11.36 -11.63
C SER A 269 -9.94 11.84 -13.03
N LEU A 270 -11.17 11.59 -13.50
CA LEU A 270 -11.66 12.05 -14.80
C LEU A 270 -11.63 13.58 -14.97
N TYR A 271 -11.61 14.31 -13.86
CA TYR A 271 -11.77 15.77 -13.83
C TYR A 271 -10.55 16.52 -13.30
N GLN A 272 -9.55 15.82 -12.76
CA GLN A 272 -8.32 16.45 -12.26
C GLN A 272 -7.47 17.00 -13.43
N ALA A 273 -6.83 18.14 -13.22
CA ALA A 273 -6.07 18.81 -14.28
C ALA A 273 -4.98 17.93 -14.91
N SER A 274 -4.29 17.13 -14.08
CA SER A 274 -3.20 16.24 -14.49
C SER A 274 -3.65 14.96 -15.21
N THR A 275 -4.91 14.52 -15.01
CA THR A 275 -5.42 13.23 -15.49
C THR A 275 -6.70 13.36 -16.30
N ARG A 276 -7.13 14.61 -16.58
CA ARG A 276 -8.39 14.93 -17.22
C ARG A 276 -8.51 14.28 -18.60
N LYS A 277 -9.56 13.48 -18.80
CA LYS A 277 -9.87 12.88 -20.07
C LYS A 277 -10.72 13.81 -20.98
N PRO A 278 -10.64 13.61 -22.30
CA PRO A 278 -11.56 14.24 -23.23
C PRO A 278 -13.02 13.94 -22.87
N ARG A 279 -13.91 14.88 -23.19
CA ARG A 279 -15.35 14.75 -22.87
C ARG A 279 -15.98 13.46 -23.37
N ARG A 280 -15.66 13.06 -24.60
CA ARG A 280 -16.20 11.83 -25.20
C ARG A 280 -15.84 10.61 -24.35
N GLU A 281 -14.61 10.51 -23.90
CA GLU A 281 -14.14 9.41 -23.05
C GLU A 281 -14.80 9.46 -21.67
N ARG A 282 -14.87 10.65 -21.02
CA ARG A 282 -15.55 10.79 -19.74
C ARG A 282 -16.99 10.31 -19.80
N LEU A 283 -17.76 10.71 -20.84
CA LEU A 283 -19.14 10.27 -21.03
C LEU A 283 -19.24 8.76 -21.26
N SER A 284 -18.28 8.16 -21.99
CA SER A 284 -18.21 6.71 -22.16
C SER A 284 -18.01 5.99 -20.83
N ILE A 285 -17.07 6.47 -20.03
CA ILE A 285 -16.77 5.91 -18.70
C ILE A 285 -17.97 6.08 -17.74
N LEU A 286 -18.60 7.25 -17.71
CA LEU A 286 -19.79 7.48 -16.87
C LEU A 286 -20.94 6.51 -17.22
N ARG A 287 -21.08 6.14 -18.49
CA ARG A 287 -22.10 5.15 -18.93
C ARG A 287 -21.75 3.72 -18.53
N SER A 288 -20.47 3.42 -18.35
CA SER A 288 -20.01 2.07 -17.97
C SER A 288 -20.04 1.82 -16.46
N ILE A 289 -20.27 2.86 -15.63
CA ILE A 289 -20.36 2.71 -14.18
C ILE A 289 -21.57 1.84 -13.83
N SER A 290 -21.31 0.76 -13.13
CA SER A 290 -22.33 -0.23 -12.78
C SER A 290 -23.27 0.27 -11.66
N PRO A 291 -24.48 -0.30 -11.52
CA PRO A 291 -25.38 0.02 -10.41
C PRO A 291 -24.76 -0.21 -9.02
N ALA A 292 -23.86 -1.18 -8.89
CA ALA A 292 -23.14 -1.44 -7.64
C ALA A 292 -22.18 -0.29 -7.30
N GLU A 293 -21.42 0.19 -8.26
CA GLU A 293 -20.52 1.35 -8.11
C GLU A 293 -21.28 2.63 -7.80
N ILE A 294 -22.45 2.83 -8.43
CA ILE A 294 -23.33 3.95 -8.11
C ILE A 294 -23.78 3.89 -6.63
N ARG A 295 -24.14 2.72 -6.12
CA ARG A 295 -24.50 2.54 -4.70
C ARG A 295 -23.34 2.92 -3.76
N PHE A 296 -22.09 2.50 -4.07
CA PHE A 296 -20.92 2.91 -3.30
C PHE A 296 -20.72 4.42 -3.32
N LEU A 297 -20.86 5.07 -4.47
CA LEU A 297 -20.79 6.53 -4.57
C LEU A 297 -21.89 7.23 -3.78
N GLN A 298 -23.14 6.73 -3.82
CA GLN A 298 -24.25 7.26 -3.03
C GLN A 298 -23.95 7.18 -1.54
N GLN A 299 -23.41 6.08 -1.10
CA GLN A 299 -23.06 5.86 0.30
C GLN A 299 -21.92 6.78 0.76
N TYR A 300 -20.85 6.88 -0.04
CA TYR A 300 -19.73 7.77 0.24
C TYR A 300 -20.17 9.24 0.36
N TYR A 301 -21.06 9.69 -0.52
CA TYR A 301 -21.51 11.08 -0.55
C TYR A 301 -22.70 11.38 0.36
N ARG A 302 -23.16 10.43 1.18
CA ARG A 302 -24.30 10.62 2.10
C ARG A 302 -24.12 11.84 2.98
N ASP A 303 -22.94 12.01 3.56
CA ASP A 303 -22.61 13.07 4.50
C ASP A 303 -21.82 14.24 3.86
N CYS A 304 -21.69 14.22 2.52
CA CYS A 304 -21.04 15.27 1.77
C CYS A 304 -22.02 16.41 1.40
N ASN A 305 -21.47 17.49 0.82
CA ASN A 305 -22.27 18.62 0.36
C ASN A 305 -23.26 18.20 -0.75
N TRP A 306 -24.30 19.00 -0.93
CA TRP A 306 -25.41 18.71 -1.85
C TRP A 306 -24.97 18.54 -3.32
N PHE A 307 -23.91 19.23 -3.77
CA PHE A 307 -23.41 19.10 -5.15
C PHE A 307 -23.01 17.64 -5.49
N HIS A 308 -22.31 16.96 -4.58
CA HIS A 308 -21.94 15.56 -4.79
C HIS A 308 -23.16 14.64 -4.78
N LYS A 309 -24.15 14.93 -3.92
CA LYS A 309 -25.43 14.18 -3.89
C LYS A 309 -26.16 14.31 -5.22
N VAL A 310 -26.22 15.52 -5.77
CA VAL A 310 -26.82 15.78 -7.10
C VAL A 310 -26.05 15.08 -8.20
N THR A 311 -24.72 15.09 -8.17
CA THR A 311 -23.89 14.37 -9.14
C THR A 311 -24.25 12.89 -9.21
N VAL A 312 -24.35 12.23 -8.05
CA VAL A 312 -24.65 10.79 -8.00
C VAL A 312 -26.11 10.51 -8.34
N PHE A 313 -27.03 11.40 -7.98
CA PHE A 313 -28.42 11.32 -8.42
C PHE A 313 -28.52 11.37 -9.95
N LEU A 314 -27.87 12.35 -10.59
CA LEU A 314 -27.85 12.46 -12.05
C LEU A 314 -27.25 11.21 -12.71
N LEU A 315 -26.18 10.65 -12.14
CA LEU A 315 -25.57 9.42 -12.59
C LEU A 315 -26.54 8.24 -12.50
N SER A 316 -27.25 8.10 -11.38
CA SER A 316 -28.24 7.04 -11.14
C SER A 316 -29.48 7.12 -12.05
N LYS A 317 -29.77 8.31 -12.58
CA LYS A 317 -30.87 8.58 -13.52
C LYS A 317 -30.38 8.61 -14.97
N HIS A 318 -29.11 8.22 -15.24
CA HIS A 318 -28.51 8.19 -16.57
C HIS A 318 -28.37 9.57 -17.25
N TYR A 319 -28.41 10.66 -16.50
CA TYR A 319 -28.18 12.01 -16.99
C TYR A 319 -26.68 12.33 -17.07
N TYR A 320 -25.93 11.54 -17.81
CA TYR A 320 -24.46 11.56 -17.87
C TYR A 320 -23.87 12.90 -18.30
N TYR A 321 -24.55 13.60 -19.20
CA TYR A 321 -24.11 14.91 -19.69
C TYR A 321 -24.19 15.98 -18.60
N LEU A 322 -25.29 16.03 -17.86
CA LEU A 322 -25.46 16.95 -16.74
C LEU A 322 -24.52 16.61 -15.58
N CYS A 323 -24.32 15.32 -15.34
CA CYS A 323 -23.34 14.81 -14.37
C CYS A 323 -21.92 15.29 -14.72
N ASP A 324 -21.52 15.19 -16.00
CA ASP A 324 -20.21 15.65 -16.48
C ASP A 324 -20.02 17.16 -16.32
N LEU A 325 -21.02 17.96 -16.69
CA LEU A 325 -20.99 19.42 -16.54
C LEU A 325 -20.86 19.84 -15.07
N LEU A 326 -21.64 19.23 -14.19
CA LEU A 326 -21.63 19.55 -12.77
C LEU A 326 -20.27 19.24 -12.14
N ASN A 327 -19.68 18.07 -12.44
CA ASN A 327 -18.35 17.72 -11.94
C ASN A 327 -17.25 18.66 -12.44
N GLN A 328 -17.30 19.10 -13.69
CA GLN A 328 -16.39 20.12 -14.21
C GLN A 328 -16.52 21.44 -13.43
N GLY A 329 -17.76 21.89 -13.16
CA GLY A 329 -18.00 23.09 -12.37
C GLY A 329 -17.47 23.00 -10.94
N ILE A 330 -17.62 21.84 -10.28
CA ILE A 330 -17.11 21.61 -8.93
C ILE A 330 -15.57 21.73 -8.89
N VAL A 331 -14.88 21.12 -9.86
CA VAL A 331 -13.41 21.17 -9.91
C VAL A 331 -12.91 22.57 -10.24
N ALA A 332 -13.54 23.26 -11.18
CA ALA A 332 -13.21 24.66 -11.52
C ALA A 332 -13.39 25.59 -10.31
N GLY A 333 -14.49 25.46 -9.56
CA GLY A 333 -14.75 26.25 -8.36
C GLY A 333 -13.72 26.00 -7.25
N ARG A 334 -13.25 24.77 -7.07
CA ARG A 334 -12.18 24.46 -6.11
C ARG A 334 -10.84 25.08 -6.52
N ALA A 335 -10.48 25.02 -7.79
CA ALA A 335 -9.25 25.63 -8.31
C ALA A 335 -9.25 27.15 -8.11
N CYS A 336 -10.38 27.81 -8.38
CA CYS A 336 -10.55 29.25 -8.17
C CYS A 336 -10.41 29.64 -6.68
N LYS A 337 -11.02 28.87 -5.77
CA LYS A 337 -10.90 29.09 -4.33
C LYS A 337 -9.46 28.91 -3.83
N GLN A 338 -8.70 27.94 -4.35
CA GLN A 338 -7.28 27.75 -3.98
C GLN A 338 -6.39 28.89 -4.48
N GLN A 339 -6.70 29.47 -5.64
CA GLN A 339 -5.97 30.64 -6.15
C GLN A 339 -6.25 31.91 -5.31
N LEU A 340 -7.49 32.08 -4.84
CA LEU A 340 -7.87 33.19 -3.96
C LEU A 340 -7.25 33.10 -2.56
N LEU A 341 -7.01 31.90 -2.05
CA LEU A 341 -6.35 31.68 -0.75
C LEU A 341 -4.82 31.81 -0.80
N LYS A 342 -4.22 31.84 -1.98
CA LYS A 342 -2.77 32.04 -2.19
C LYS A 342 -2.39 33.50 -2.47
N ARG A 343 -3.37 34.38 -2.63
CA ARG A 343 -3.23 35.84 -2.71
C ARG A 343 -3.51 36.48 -1.36
#